data_9d39299cda263f29120eea7dcdce8741
#
_entry.id   9d39299cda263f29120eea7dcdce8741
#
_cell.length_a   1.000
_cell.length_b   1.000
_cell.length_c   1.000
_cell.angle_alpha   90.00
_cell.angle_beta   90.00
_cell.angle_gamma   90.00
#
_symmetry.space_group_name_H-M   'P 1'
#
loop_
_entity.id
_entity.type
_entity.pdbx_description
1 polymer ?
#
loop_
_entity_poly.entity_id
_entity_poly.type
_entity_poly.pdbx_seq_one_letter_code
_entity_poly.pdbx_strand_id
1 'polypeptide(L)' 'MPYDKELDECVFAKSWENDAERMTASIYSYNKGTKKLQLTRENKNSQGGYRFAKLGRLTKEEIEALYPLIKEACIHMD' A
#
# COMPACT_ATOMS: atom_id res chain seq x y z
N MET A 1 4.46 -22.60 -6.58
CA MET A 1 3.32 -22.28 -7.45
C MET A 1 3.47 -20.88 -8.01
N PRO A 2 3.27 -20.70 -9.30
CA PRO A 2 3.31 -19.35 -9.82
C PRO A 2 2.14 -18.51 -9.29
N TYR A 3 2.39 -17.25 -9.11
CA TYR A 3 1.37 -16.30 -8.68
C TYR A 3 0.30 -16.17 -9.75
N ASP A 4 -0.95 -16.34 -9.38
CA ASP A 4 -2.08 -16.16 -10.27
C ASP A 4 -2.80 -14.86 -9.94
N LYS A 5 -2.70 -13.91 -10.84
CA LYS A 5 -3.27 -12.58 -10.67
C LYS A 5 -4.79 -12.59 -10.46
N GLU A 6 -5.47 -13.58 -11.06
CA GLU A 6 -6.92 -13.69 -10.94
C GLU A 6 -7.38 -14.11 -9.54
N LEU A 7 -6.47 -14.70 -8.75
CA LEU A 7 -6.76 -15.10 -7.38
C LEU A 7 -6.52 -13.97 -6.39
N ASP A 8 -5.96 -12.85 -6.83
CA ASP A 8 -5.64 -11.71 -5.98
C ASP A 8 -6.80 -10.72 -6.00
N GLU A 9 -7.64 -10.79 -4.97
CA GLU A 9 -8.85 -9.98 -4.89
C GLU A 9 -8.63 -8.74 -4.06
N CYS A 10 -8.95 -7.58 -4.63
CA CYS A 10 -8.90 -6.30 -3.93
C CYS A 10 -10.26 -6.03 -3.30
N VAL A 11 -10.31 -6.00 -1.97
CA VAL A 11 -11.57 -5.80 -1.26
C VAL A 11 -11.75 -4.39 -0.71
N PHE A 12 -10.71 -3.58 -0.78
CA PHE A 12 -10.73 -2.20 -0.30
C PHE A 12 -9.56 -1.44 -0.91
N ALA A 13 -9.78 -0.18 -1.27
CA ALA A 13 -8.70 0.68 -1.72
C ALA A 13 -9.06 2.14 -1.50
N LYS A 14 -8.12 2.89 -0.94
CA LYS A 14 -8.24 4.33 -0.82
C LYS A 14 -6.90 4.98 -1.14
N SER A 15 -6.96 6.13 -1.80
CA SER A 15 -5.77 6.84 -2.22
C SER A 15 -5.72 8.22 -1.59
N TRP A 16 -4.50 8.67 -1.32
CA TRP A 16 -4.19 10.03 -0.97
C TRP A 16 -3.26 10.56 -2.06
N GLU A 17 -3.50 11.77 -2.53
CA GLU A 17 -2.65 12.32 -3.57
C GLU A 17 -2.40 13.81 -3.39
N ASN A 18 -1.24 14.24 -3.92
CA ASN A 18 -0.88 15.64 -4.02
C ASN A 18 -0.46 15.91 -5.46
N ASP A 19 0.16 17.06 -5.72
CA ASP A 19 0.49 17.45 -7.09
C ASP A 19 1.51 16.54 -7.75
N ALA A 20 2.34 15.85 -6.98
CA ALA A 20 3.46 15.07 -7.50
C ALA A 20 3.30 13.56 -7.29
N GLU A 21 2.52 13.14 -6.29
CA GLU A 21 2.48 11.74 -5.88
C GLU A 21 1.06 11.29 -5.54
N ARG A 22 0.86 10.00 -5.69
CA ARG A 22 -0.36 9.34 -5.20
C ARG A 22 0.06 8.12 -4.39
N MET A 23 -0.51 7.98 -3.19
CA MET A 23 -0.28 6.80 -2.37
C MET A 23 -1.61 6.09 -2.16
N THR A 24 -1.59 4.78 -2.30
CA THR A 24 -2.80 3.97 -2.17
C THR A 24 -2.62 2.92 -1.09
N ALA A 25 -3.62 2.81 -0.22
CA ALA A 25 -3.71 1.73 0.75
C ALA A 25 -4.83 0.80 0.28
N SER A 26 -4.47 -0.45 0.01
CA SER A 26 -5.40 -1.43 -0.53
C SER A 26 -5.38 -2.69 0.33
N ILE A 27 -6.52 -3.35 0.43
CA ILE A 27 -6.61 -4.64 1.12
C ILE A 27 -6.79 -5.71 0.06
N TYR A 28 -5.88 -6.67 0.05
CA TYR A 28 -5.90 -7.79 -0.90
C TYR A 28 -6.02 -9.11 -0.17
N SER A 29 -6.78 -10.00 -0.77
CA SER A 29 -6.89 -11.40 -0.33
C SER A 29 -6.51 -12.28 -1.51
N TYR A 30 -5.44 -13.04 -1.37
CA TYR A 30 -4.98 -13.94 -2.43
C TYR A 30 -5.56 -15.33 -2.21
N ASN A 31 -6.24 -15.85 -3.23
CA ASN A 31 -6.87 -17.17 -3.22
C ASN A 31 -7.73 -17.38 -1.96
N LYS A 32 -8.52 -16.35 -1.61
CA LYS A 32 -9.40 -16.35 -0.43
C LYS A 32 -8.64 -16.57 0.88
N GLY A 33 -7.36 -16.24 0.88
CA GLY A 33 -6.54 -16.37 2.08
C GLY A 33 -6.61 -15.14 2.99
N THR A 34 -5.59 -14.99 3.80
CA THR A 34 -5.48 -13.88 4.77
C THR A 34 -5.46 -12.53 4.04
N LYS A 35 -6.26 -11.60 4.53
CA LYS A 35 -6.27 -10.24 4.00
C LYS A 35 -5.03 -9.50 4.45
N LYS A 36 -4.38 -8.82 3.52
CA LYS A 36 -3.17 -8.05 3.78
C LYS A 36 -3.30 -6.64 3.25
N LEU A 37 -2.68 -5.69 3.95
CA LEU A 37 -2.62 -4.31 3.50
C LEU A 37 -1.46 -4.17 2.51
N GLN A 38 -1.75 -3.61 1.34
CA GLN A 38 -0.73 -3.27 0.36
C GLN A 38 -0.62 -1.75 0.27
N LEU A 39 0.60 -1.25 0.38
CA LEU A 39 0.89 0.16 0.19
C LEU A 39 1.62 0.34 -1.12
N THR A 40 1.17 1.30 -1.91
CA THR A 40 1.80 1.62 -3.18
C THR A 40 2.00 3.12 -3.30
N ARG A 41 3.01 3.51 -4.07
CA ARG A 41 3.30 4.90 -4.36
C ARG A 41 3.42 5.08 -5.86
N GLU A 42 2.79 6.13 -6.38
CA GLU A 42 2.93 6.50 -7.77
C GLU A 42 3.47 7.92 -7.82
N ASN A 43 4.59 8.09 -8.51
CA ASN A 43 5.22 9.40 -8.67
C ASN A 43 4.98 9.90 -10.07
N LYS A 44 4.55 11.15 -10.19
CA LYS A 44 4.34 11.78 -11.48
C LYS A 44 5.69 12.10 -12.08
N ASN A 45 5.97 11.60 -13.29
CA ASN A 45 7.22 11.87 -13.96
C ASN A 45 7.12 13.13 -14.84
N SER A 46 8.25 13.57 -15.39
CA SER A 46 8.32 14.80 -16.20
C SER A 46 7.53 14.72 -17.50
N GLN A 47 7.14 13.53 -17.91
CA GLN A 47 6.41 13.32 -19.16
C GLN A 47 4.90 13.17 -18.93
N GLY A 48 4.44 13.42 -17.72
CA GLY A 48 3.03 13.35 -17.38
C GLY A 48 2.53 11.98 -17.00
N GLY A 49 3.36 10.95 -17.01
CA GLY A 49 3.01 9.62 -16.56
C GLY A 49 3.30 9.42 -15.08
N TYR A 50 2.94 8.24 -14.58
CA TYR A 50 3.21 7.88 -13.19
C TYR A 50 4.22 6.73 -13.13
N ARG A 51 5.14 6.83 -12.18
CA ARG A 51 6.06 5.76 -11.89
C ARG A 51 5.54 5.02 -10.65
N PHE A 52 5.24 3.75 -10.85
CA PHE A 52 4.66 2.91 -9.81
C PHE A 52 5.74 2.26 -8.94
N ALA A 53 5.53 2.28 -7.63
CA ALA A 53 6.39 1.58 -6.69
C ALA A 53 5.52 0.90 -5.64
N LYS A 54 5.75 -0.40 -5.45
CA LYS A 54 5.06 -1.19 -4.44
C LYS A 54 5.89 -1.15 -3.16
N LEU A 55 5.31 -0.67 -2.07
CA LEU A 55 6.01 -0.54 -0.80
C LEU A 55 5.94 -1.79 0.06
N GLY A 56 5.00 -2.70 -0.22
CA GLY A 56 4.91 -3.98 0.45
C GLY A 56 3.50 -4.35 0.87
N ARG A 57 3.36 -5.58 1.35
CA ARG A 57 2.12 -6.09 1.92
C ARG A 57 2.35 -6.47 3.37
N LEU A 58 1.40 -6.12 4.23
CA LEU A 58 1.49 -6.31 5.67
C LEU A 58 0.27 -7.06 6.17
N THR A 59 0.48 -7.95 7.14
CA THR A 59 -0.61 -8.62 7.83
C THR A 59 -1.22 -7.66 8.83
N LYS A 60 -2.42 -7.99 9.31
CA LYS A 60 -3.09 -7.18 10.33
C LYS A 60 -2.24 -7.06 11.59
N GLU A 61 -1.62 -8.17 12.00
CA GLU A 61 -0.74 -8.20 13.16
C GLU A 61 0.44 -7.25 13.00
N GLU A 62 1.04 -7.24 11.81
CA GLU A 62 2.16 -6.35 11.53
C GLU A 62 1.72 -4.89 11.55
N ILE A 63 0.53 -4.60 11.01
CA ILE A 63 -0.01 -3.23 11.02
C ILE A 63 -0.24 -2.77 12.45
N GLU A 64 -0.84 -3.61 13.28
CA GLU A 64 -1.12 -3.27 14.66
C GLU A 64 0.15 -3.01 15.47
N ALA A 65 1.22 -3.75 15.15
CA ALA A 65 2.51 -3.54 15.78
C ALA A 65 3.19 -2.26 15.31
N LEU A 66 3.07 -1.96 14.01
CA LEU A 66 3.75 -0.82 13.41
C LEU A 66 3.00 0.50 13.55
N TYR A 67 1.69 0.45 13.66
CA TYR A 67 0.87 1.67 13.68
C TYR A 67 1.32 2.67 14.76
N PRO A 68 1.49 2.25 16.03
CA PRO A 68 1.95 3.18 17.05
C PRO A 68 3.38 3.66 16.82
N LEU A 69 4.23 2.81 16.20
CA LEU A 69 5.61 3.19 15.90
C LEU A 69 5.66 4.25 14.80
N ILE A 70 4.79 4.11 13.80
CA ILE A 70 4.68 5.09 12.71
C ILE A 70 4.19 6.42 13.27
N LYS A 71 3.19 6.36 14.15
CA LYS A 71 2.63 7.55 14.78
C LYS A 71 3.68 8.27 15.62
N GLU A 72 4.49 7.52 16.37
CA GLU A 72 5.57 8.07 17.15
C GLU A 72 6.65 8.69 16.26
N ALA A 73 6.99 8.01 15.18
CA ALA A 73 7.98 8.52 14.23
C ALA A 73 7.55 9.86 13.65
N CYS A 74 6.26 10.04 13.39
CA CYS A 74 5.74 11.30 12.87
C CYS A 74 6.01 12.48 13.79
N ILE A 75 6.07 12.23 15.11
CA ILE A 75 6.35 13.28 16.10
C ILE A 75 7.77 13.83 15.93
N HIS A 76 8.68 12.98 15.42
CA HIS A 76 10.08 13.37 15.18
C HIS A 76 10.31 13.96 13.79
N MET A 77 9.26 14.09 13.00
CA MET A 77 9.30 14.68 11.67
C MET A 77 8.67 16.06 11.71
N ASP A 78 9.24 16.96 10.93
CA ASP A 78 8.71 18.33 10.85
C ASP A 78 7.46 18.44 10.01
#